data_7c255ebbb548e7a4d354850da12b10d8
#
_entry.id   7c255ebbb548e7a4d354850da12b10d8
#
_cell.length_a   1.000
_cell.length_b   1.000
_cell.length_c   1.000
_cell.angle_alpha   90.00
_cell.angle_beta   90.00
_cell.angle_gamma   90.00
#
_symmetry.space_group_name_H-M   'P 1'
#
loop_
_entity.id
_entity.type
_entity.pdbx_description
1 polymer ?
#
loop_
_entity_poly.entity_id
_entity_poly.type
_entity_poly.pdbx_seq_one_letter_code
_entity_poly.pdbx_strand_id
1 'polypeptide(L)'
;FHMIHAADFADRWAQQIEPVLEIGGIVICDRYKYTAMARDGSREVPREVIEDTYSFAREPDLTLYFDVPVDVSFDRIAKGRPSLKFYEAGLDMGWTTDPFESYRIFQGRVSEIYSGLVDEGRIERLDAEGSVAEVQSRVRETFDKHIDLSQVQVIDQPDRLAQNLSESEIDWLTYSEGDGK
;
A
#
# COMPACT_ATOMS: atom_id res chain seq x y z
N PHE A 1 2.11 17.02 -6.63
CA PHE A 1 2.01 15.57 -6.64
C PHE A 1 1.66 15.04 -5.24
N HIS A 2 2.52 15.28 -4.21
CA HIS A 2 2.34 14.85 -2.83
C HIS A 2 0.95 15.18 -2.24
N MET A 3 0.55 16.45 -2.25
CA MET A 3 -0.72 16.93 -1.66
C MET A 3 -1.97 16.32 -2.30
N ILE A 4 -1.94 16.05 -3.61
CA ILE A 4 -3.09 15.42 -4.31
C ILE A 4 -3.30 14.00 -3.78
N HIS A 5 -2.22 13.23 -3.62
CA HIS A 5 -2.29 11.89 -3.08
C HIS A 5 -2.65 11.86 -1.59
N ALA A 6 -2.21 12.86 -0.83
CA ALA A 6 -2.59 13.00 0.56
C ALA A 6 -4.08 13.31 0.73
N ALA A 7 -4.63 14.19 -0.12
CA ALA A 7 -6.07 14.49 -0.10
C ALA A 7 -6.92 13.28 -0.48
N ASP A 8 -6.53 12.52 -1.54
CA ASP A 8 -7.20 11.26 -1.91
C ASP A 8 -7.13 10.22 -0.79
N PHE A 9 -5.98 10.13 -0.11
CA PHE A 9 -5.83 9.20 1.00
C PHE A 9 -6.64 9.63 2.23
N ALA A 10 -6.71 10.94 2.52
CA ALA A 10 -7.50 11.45 3.63
C ALA A 10 -9.01 11.19 3.44
N ASP A 11 -9.49 11.33 2.20
CA ASP A 11 -10.88 11.00 1.86
C ASP A 11 -11.15 9.50 2.07
N ARG A 12 -10.30 8.61 1.56
CA ARG A 12 -10.41 7.16 1.79
C ARG A 12 -10.29 6.79 3.27
N TRP A 13 -9.42 7.45 4.01
CA TRP A 13 -9.29 7.25 5.44
C TRP A 13 -10.62 7.51 6.15
N ALA A 14 -11.16 8.71 5.96
CA ALA A 14 -12.37 9.14 6.64
C ALA A 14 -13.63 8.37 6.20
N GLN A 15 -13.71 7.96 4.91
CA GLN A 15 -14.92 7.35 4.37
C GLN A 15 -14.90 5.81 4.44
N GLN A 16 -13.73 5.17 4.40
CA GLN A 16 -13.63 3.72 4.18
C GLN A 16 -12.83 2.99 5.25
N ILE A 17 -11.77 3.61 5.80
CA ILE A 17 -10.85 2.90 6.70
C ILE A 17 -11.26 3.10 8.15
N GLU A 18 -11.32 4.35 8.59
CA GLU A 18 -11.59 4.71 9.98
C GLU A 18 -12.91 4.14 10.50
N PRO A 19 -14.06 4.26 9.78
CA PRO A 19 -15.33 3.70 10.26
C PRO A 19 -15.29 2.19 10.50
N VAL A 20 -14.58 1.44 9.65
CA VAL A 20 -14.43 -0.01 9.81
C VAL A 20 -13.57 -0.35 11.03
N LEU A 21 -12.49 0.40 11.25
CA LEU A 21 -11.62 0.21 12.41
C LEU A 21 -12.32 0.59 13.73
N GLU A 22 -13.17 1.62 13.74
CA GLU A 22 -13.93 2.06 14.93
C GLU A 22 -14.90 1.00 15.43
N ILE A 23 -15.49 0.22 14.54
CA ILE A 23 -16.37 -0.89 14.91
C ILE A 23 -15.62 -2.21 15.19
N GLY A 24 -14.28 -2.18 15.20
CA GLY A 24 -13.43 -3.36 15.45
C GLY A 24 -13.24 -4.26 14.23
N GLY A 25 -13.50 -3.76 13.04
CA GLY A 25 -13.31 -4.48 11.79
C GLY A 25 -11.84 -4.58 11.37
N ILE A 26 -11.56 -5.45 10.40
CA ILE A 26 -10.24 -5.62 9.79
C ILE A 26 -10.22 -4.92 8.43
N VAL A 27 -9.20 -4.10 8.20
CA VAL A 27 -8.99 -3.42 6.93
C VAL A 27 -7.68 -3.90 6.30
N ILE A 28 -7.73 -4.33 5.06
CA ILE A 28 -6.55 -4.68 4.27
C ILE A 28 -6.38 -3.64 3.17
N CYS A 29 -5.25 -2.92 3.19
CA CYS A 29 -4.96 -1.89 2.21
C CYS A 29 -3.87 -2.35 1.24
N ASP A 30 -4.15 -2.26 -0.08
CA ASP A 30 -3.08 -2.23 -1.07
C ASP A 30 -2.52 -0.80 -1.12
N ARG A 31 -1.35 -0.61 -0.49
CA ARG A 31 -0.67 0.64 -0.21
C ARG A 31 -1.30 1.45 0.93
N TYR A 32 -0.44 2.05 1.73
CA TYR A 32 -0.78 2.86 2.88
C TYR A 32 0.21 4.04 3.02
N LYS A 33 0.23 4.77 4.14
CA LYS A 33 1.08 5.96 4.34
C LYS A 33 2.58 5.73 4.07
N TYR A 34 3.11 4.52 4.27
CA TYR A 34 4.49 4.18 3.94
C TYR A 34 4.80 4.22 2.45
N THR A 35 3.78 4.02 1.59
CA THR A 35 3.95 4.26 0.15
C THR A 35 4.20 5.74 -0.15
N ALA A 36 3.56 6.65 0.57
CA ALA A 36 3.84 8.08 0.43
C ALA A 36 5.28 8.39 0.88
N MET A 37 5.73 7.82 2.02
CA MET A 37 7.11 8.01 2.49
C MET A 37 8.12 7.57 1.43
N ALA A 38 7.95 6.41 0.82
CA ALA A 38 8.86 5.92 -0.21
C ALA A 38 8.74 6.70 -1.52
N ARG A 39 7.54 6.92 -2.04
CA ARG A 39 7.28 7.58 -3.33
C ARG A 39 7.63 9.07 -3.31
N ASP A 40 7.24 9.77 -2.26
CA ASP A 40 7.40 11.21 -2.18
C ASP A 40 8.77 11.57 -1.61
N GLY A 41 9.32 10.77 -0.69
CA GLY A 41 10.70 10.87 -0.24
C GLY A 41 11.71 10.65 -1.36
N SER A 42 11.44 9.69 -2.28
CA SER A 42 12.25 9.52 -3.49
C SER A 42 12.22 10.76 -4.41
N ARG A 43 11.21 11.62 -4.26
CA ARG A 43 11.07 12.92 -4.94
C ARG A 43 11.55 14.10 -4.10
N GLU A 44 12.35 13.80 -3.07
CA GLU A 44 13.00 14.81 -2.23
C GLU A 44 12.03 15.62 -1.36
N VAL A 45 10.80 15.13 -1.14
CA VAL A 45 9.91 15.70 -0.14
C VAL A 45 10.49 15.36 1.25
N PRO A 46 10.72 16.34 2.12
CA PRO A 46 11.26 16.08 3.45
C PRO A 46 10.40 15.10 4.25
N ARG A 47 11.03 14.18 4.95
CA ARG A 47 10.36 13.12 5.72
C ARG A 47 9.36 13.68 6.71
N GLU A 48 9.73 14.73 7.45
CA GLU A 48 8.87 15.37 8.44
C GLU A 48 7.58 15.91 7.79
N VAL A 49 7.68 16.48 6.58
CA VAL A 49 6.51 17.00 5.84
C VAL A 49 5.57 15.87 5.45
N ILE A 50 6.11 14.70 5.05
CA ILE A 50 5.29 13.54 4.71
C ILE A 50 4.63 12.98 5.98
N GLU A 51 5.38 12.80 7.06
CA GLU A 51 4.86 12.28 8.33
C GLU A 51 3.77 13.20 8.91
N ASP A 52 3.96 14.50 8.91
CA ASP A 52 2.97 15.47 9.34
C ASP A 52 1.70 15.44 8.48
N THR A 53 1.87 15.37 7.14
CA THR A 53 0.75 15.32 6.20
C THR A 53 -0.13 14.07 6.38
N TYR A 54 0.46 12.92 6.75
CA TYR A 54 -0.25 11.66 6.96
C TYR A 54 -0.47 11.33 8.44
N SER A 55 -0.30 12.29 9.35
CA SER A 55 -0.41 12.09 10.81
C SER A 55 -1.81 11.69 11.28
N PHE A 56 -2.85 12.01 10.50
CA PHE A 56 -4.23 11.58 10.77
C PHE A 56 -4.43 10.07 10.64
N ALA A 57 -3.60 9.40 9.86
CA ALA A 57 -3.73 7.97 9.62
C ALA A 57 -3.10 7.15 10.74
N ARG A 58 -3.89 6.26 11.36
CA ARG A 58 -3.44 5.32 12.39
C ARG A 58 -2.24 4.48 11.90
N GLU A 59 -1.34 4.12 12.81
CA GLU A 59 -0.32 3.11 12.51
C GLU A 59 -0.97 1.75 12.22
N PRO A 60 -0.60 1.08 11.12
CA PRO A 60 -1.10 -0.25 10.82
C PRO A 60 -0.53 -1.29 11.80
N ASP A 61 -1.31 -2.30 12.15
CA ASP A 61 -0.88 -3.38 13.02
C ASP A 61 0.17 -4.28 12.34
N LEU A 62 0.13 -4.38 11.00
CA LEU A 62 1.13 -5.06 10.18
C LEU A 62 1.23 -4.39 8.81
N THR A 63 2.44 -4.12 8.37
CA THR A 63 2.73 -3.70 6.99
C THR A 63 3.75 -4.64 6.37
N LEU A 64 3.42 -5.23 5.23
CA LEU A 64 4.32 -6.09 4.46
C LEU A 64 4.92 -5.30 3.29
N TYR A 65 6.25 -5.26 3.24
CA TYR A 65 6.99 -4.76 2.10
C TYR A 65 7.43 -5.92 1.21
N PHE A 66 6.82 -6.04 0.05
CA PHE A 66 7.16 -7.04 -0.96
C PHE A 66 8.43 -6.62 -1.67
N ASP A 67 9.56 -7.15 -1.21
CA ASP A 67 10.88 -6.81 -1.73
C ASP A 67 11.24 -7.69 -2.91
N VAL A 68 11.58 -7.04 -4.03
CA VAL A 68 12.12 -7.68 -5.23
C VAL A 68 13.25 -6.84 -5.80
N PRO A 69 14.31 -7.44 -6.36
CA PRO A 69 15.33 -6.70 -7.10
C PRO A 69 14.71 -5.85 -8.21
N VAL A 70 15.25 -4.63 -8.39
CA VAL A 70 14.72 -3.67 -9.37
C VAL A 70 14.66 -4.26 -10.77
N ASP A 71 15.68 -5.02 -11.18
CA ASP A 71 15.71 -5.66 -12.50
C ASP A 71 14.61 -6.74 -12.66
N VAL A 72 14.32 -7.52 -11.60
CA VAL A 72 13.21 -8.49 -11.58
C VAL A 72 11.87 -7.79 -11.68
N SER A 73 11.71 -6.68 -10.97
CA SER A 73 10.50 -5.84 -11.04
C SER A 73 10.30 -5.29 -12.44
N PHE A 74 11.36 -4.76 -13.06
CA PHE A 74 11.33 -4.28 -14.43
C PHE A 74 10.93 -5.36 -15.42
N ASP A 75 11.54 -6.55 -15.35
CA ASP A 75 11.24 -7.69 -16.24
C ASP A 75 9.78 -8.14 -16.12
N ARG A 76 9.21 -8.11 -14.90
CA ARG A 76 7.79 -8.43 -14.70
C ARG A 76 6.88 -7.40 -15.35
N ILE A 77 7.20 -6.12 -15.24
CA ILE A 77 6.45 -5.04 -15.88
C ILE A 77 6.54 -5.14 -17.40
N ALA A 78 7.74 -5.32 -17.94
CA ALA A 78 7.98 -5.43 -19.37
C ALA A 78 7.24 -6.61 -20.04
N LYS A 79 7.02 -7.71 -19.30
CA LYS A 79 6.19 -8.84 -19.75
C LYS A 79 4.70 -8.53 -19.76
N GLY A 80 4.24 -7.62 -18.87
CA GLY A 80 2.82 -7.30 -18.69
C GLY A 80 2.33 -6.15 -19.55
N ARG A 81 3.21 -5.25 -19.98
CA ARG A 81 2.85 -4.05 -20.74
C ARG A 81 4.01 -3.48 -21.57
N PRO A 82 3.72 -2.78 -22.68
CA PRO A 82 4.76 -2.36 -23.65
C PRO A 82 5.60 -1.15 -23.16
N SER A 83 5.19 -0.39 -22.13
CA SER A 83 5.89 0.80 -21.69
C SER A 83 5.72 1.06 -20.20
N LEU A 84 6.73 1.72 -19.60
CA LEU A 84 6.66 2.28 -18.26
C LEU A 84 5.77 3.54 -18.25
N LYS A 85 5.03 3.73 -17.15
CA LYS A 85 4.31 4.99 -16.94
C LYS A 85 5.30 6.08 -16.53
N PHE A 86 5.05 7.31 -16.95
CA PHE A 86 5.93 8.47 -16.75
C PHE A 86 6.36 8.64 -15.28
N TYR A 87 5.39 8.69 -14.37
CA TYR A 87 5.66 8.87 -12.93
C TYR A 87 6.21 7.61 -12.24
N GLU A 88 5.92 6.43 -12.75
CA GLU A 88 6.44 5.16 -12.24
C GLU A 88 7.92 4.98 -12.59
N ALA A 89 8.33 5.50 -13.75
CA ALA A 89 9.71 5.55 -14.17
C ALA A 89 10.49 6.69 -13.50
N GLY A 90 9.85 7.59 -12.77
CA GLY A 90 10.53 8.75 -12.17
C GLY A 90 11.00 9.79 -13.20
N LEU A 91 10.44 9.77 -14.43
CA LEU A 91 10.82 10.72 -15.49
C LEU A 91 10.46 12.17 -15.16
N ASP A 92 9.51 12.38 -14.25
CA ASP A 92 9.17 13.67 -13.69
C ASP A 92 10.30 14.33 -12.91
N MET A 93 11.30 13.55 -12.48
CA MET A 93 12.48 14.06 -11.76
C MET A 93 13.58 14.59 -12.71
N GLY A 94 13.55 14.22 -13.99
CA GLY A 94 14.48 14.72 -14.98
C GLY A 94 15.94 14.28 -14.81
N TRP A 95 16.21 13.20 -14.07
CA TRP A 95 17.58 12.69 -13.86
C TRP A 95 18.23 12.16 -15.14
N THR A 96 17.41 11.58 -16.01
CA THR A 96 17.80 11.07 -17.32
C THR A 96 16.59 11.06 -18.25
N THR A 97 16.83 11.03 -19.58
CA THR A 97 15.77 10.89 -20.60
C THR A 97 15.51 9.44 -20.97
N ASP A 98 16.36 8.51 -20.55
CA ASP A 98 16.15 7.07 -20.75
C ASP A 98 15.18 6.54 -19.70
N PRO A 99 14.00 6.01 -20.11
CA PRO A 99 12.98 5.56 -19.17
C PRO A 99 13.43 4.40 -18.27
N PHE A 100 14.31 3.52 -18.79
CA PHE A 100 14.79 2.37 -18.03
C PHE A 100 15.80 2.81 -16.96
N GLU A 101 16.75 3.64 -17.33
CA GLU A 101 17.73 4.20 -16.40
C GLU A 101 17.02 5.03 -15.31
N SER A 102 16.05 5.87 -15.70
CA SER A 102 15.24 6.65 -14.76
C SER A 102 14.49 5.73 -13.78
N TYR A 103 13.88 4.66 -14.28
CA TYR A 103 13.19 3.66 -13.46
C TYR A 103 14.14 3.04 -12.43
N ARG A 104 15.35 2.64 -12.84
CA ARG A 104 16.35 2.05 -11.92
C ARG A 104 16.75 3.01 -10.81
N ILE A 105 17.01 4.27 -11.15
CA ILE A 105 17.35 5.32 -10.18
C ILE A 105 16.18 5.52 -9.20
N PHE A 106 14.98 5.68 -9.72
CA PHE A 106 13.79 5.96 -8.91
C PHE A 106 13.45 4.79 -7.99
N GLN A 107 13.38 3.58 -8.51
CA GLN A 107 13.07 2.39 -7.71
C GLN A 107 14.18 2.02 -6.73
N GLY A 108 15.44 2.32 -7.06
CA GLY A 108 16.55 2.21 -6.12
C GLY A 108 16.33 3.09 -4.89
N ARG A 109 16.00 4.37 -5.08
CA ARG A 109 15.68 5.30 -3.97
C ARG A 109 14.44 4.85 -3.17
N VAL A 110 13.40 4.37 -3.85
CA VAL A 110 12.21 3.80 -3.20
C VAL A 110 12.59 2.62 -2.30
N SER A 111 13.42 1.70 -2.81
CA SER A 111 13.88 0.53 -2.06
C SER A 111 14.75 0.91 -0.85
N GLU A 112 15.61 1.92 -0.99
CA GLU A 112 16.41 2.44 0.13
C GLU A 112 15.53 2.98 1.25
N ILE A 113 14.49 3.75 0.93
CA ILE A 113 13.55 4.27 1.94
C ILE A 113 12.79 3.15 2.62
N TYR A 114 12.28 2.16 1.86
CA TYR A 114 11.62 1.00 2.46
C TYR A 114 12.58 0.19 3.33
N SER A 115 13.84 0.03 2.93
CA SER A 115 14.85 -0.64 3.76
C SER A 115 15.08 0.10 5.08
N GLY A 116 15.13 1.43 5.06
CA GLY A 116 15.21 2.23 6.28
C GLY A 116 13.99 2.03 7.19
N LEU A 117 12.77 1.94 6.63
CA LEU A 117 11.56 1.66 7.40
C LEU A 117 11.55 0.25 8.01
N VAL A 118 12.13 -0.74 7.33
CA VAL A 118 12.36 -2.09 7.87
C VAL A 118 13.33 -2.04 9.05
N ASP A 119 14.46 -1.33 8.90
CA ASP A 119 15.49 -1.20 9.94
C ASP A 119 14.93 -0.46 11.19
N GLU A 120 13.98 0.43 11.00
CA GLU A 120 13.23 1.11 12.08
C GLU A 120 12.16 0.21 12.73
N GLY A 121 11.90 -0.99 12.20
CA GLY A 121 10.86 -1.91 12.68
C GLY A 121 9.43 -1.44 12.39
N ARG A 122 9.23 -0.53 11.42
CA ARG A 122 7.90 0.00 11.06
C ARG A 122 7.15 -0.87 10.05
N ILE A 123 7.90 -1.64 9.26
CA ILE A 123 7.35 -2.56 8.26
C ILE A 123 8.15 -3.86 8.22
N GLU A 124 7.50 -4.95 7.85
CA GLU A 124 8.13 -6.26 7.68
C GLU A 124 8.53 -6.49 6.23
N ARG A 125 9.79 -6.84 6.02
CA ARG A 125 10.30 -7.23 4.71
C ARG A 125 9.87 -8.64 4.35
N LEU A 126 9.27 -8.80 3.17
CA LEU A 126 8.87 -10.08 2.62
C LEU A 126 9.54 -10.28 1.27
N ASP A 127 10.36 -11.33 1.15
CA ASP A 127 10.93 -11.73 -0.14
C ASP A 127 9.80 -12.10 -1.09
N ALA A 128 9.65 -11.30 -2.16
CA ALA A 128 8.62 -11.47 -3.17
C ALA A 128 9.16 -12.02 -4.51
N GLU A 129 10.34 -12.66 -4.46
CA GLU A 129 10.80 -13.50 -5.56
C GLU A 129 10.11 -14.87 -5.54
N GLY A 130 10.06 -15.52 -6.71
CA GLY A 130 9.39 -16.81 -6.89
C GLY A 130 7.98 -16.72 -7.46
N SER A 131 7.25 -17.81 -7.36
CA SER A 131 5.86 -17.94 -7.80
C SER A 131 4.89 -17.25 -6.84
N VAL A 132 3.69 -16.92 -7.34
CA VAL A 132 2.61 -16.35 -6.51
C VAL A 132 2.29 -17.25 -5.32
N ALA A 133 2.31 -18.58 -5.49
CA ALA A 133 2.01 -19.52 -4.41
C ALA A 133 3.07 -19.49 -3.30
N GLU A 134 4.36 -19.41 -3.66
CA GLU A 134 5.46 -19.30 -2.69
C GLU A 134 5.39 -17.99 -1.92
N VAL A 135 5.18 -16.87 -2.61
CA VAL A 135 5.02 -15.56 -1.98
C VAL A 135 3.81 -15.56 -1.05
N GLN A 136 2.68 -16.14 -1.48
CA GLN A 136 1.48 -16.23 -0.65
C GLN A 136 1.69 -17.09 0.61
N SER A 137 2.51 -18.13 0.55
CA SER A 137 2.88 -18.92 1.74
C SER A 137 3.64 -18.06 2.75
N ARG A 138 4.64 -17.30 2.28
CA ARG A 138 5.42 -16.37 3.13
C ARG A 138 4.53 -15.28 3.75
N VAL A 139 3.56 -14.74 2.98
CA VAL A 139 2.58 -13.78 3.50
C VAL A 139 1.80 -14.36 4.68
N ARG A 140 1.26 -15.58 4.52
CA ARG A 140 0.49 -16.25 5.58
C ARG A 140 1.34 -16.54 6.81
N GLU A 141 2.54 -17.08 6.62
CA GLU A 141 3.47 -17.35 7.71
C GLU A 141 3.83 -16.08 8.50
N THR A 142 4.05 -14.96 7.81
CA THR A 142 4.35 -13.68 8.45
C THR A 142 3.12 -13.13 9.15
N PHE A 143 1.96 -13.20 8.52
CA PHE A 143 0.69 -12.77 9.11
C PHE A 143 0.39 -13.52 10.40
N ASP A 144 0.48 -14.86 10.39
CA ASP A 144 0.19 -15.72 11.55
C ASP A 144 1.13 -15.47 12.73
N LYS A 145 2.35 -14.94 12.48
CA LYS A 145 3.29 -14.55 13.54
C LYS A 145 2.92 -13.24 14.24
N HIS A 146 2.25 -12.33 13.53
CA HIS A 146 2.02 -10.96 14.01
C HIS A 146 0.56 -10.72 14.41
N ILE A 147 -0.39 -11.44 13.82
CA ILE A 147 -1.82 -11.20 13.99
C ILE A 147 -2.48 -12.43 14.60
N ASP A 148 -3.02 -12.27 15.80
CA ASP A 148 -3.83 -13.29 16.45
C ASP A 148 -5.31 -13.12 16.11
N LEU A 149 -5.82 -13.98 15.24
CA LEU A 149 -7.23 -14.00 14.86
C LEU A 149 -8.12 -14.77 15.81
N SER A 150 -7.60 -15.35 16.91
CA SER A 150 -8.41 -16.16 17.84
C SER A 150 -9.54 -15.37 18.51
N GLN A 151 -9.41 -14.05 18.59
CA GLN A 151 -10.39 -13.13 19.16
C GLN A 151 -11.31 -12.50 18.10
N VAL A 152 -11.07 -12.77 16.81
CA VAL A 152 -11.88 -12.21 15.72
C VAL A 152 -13.17 -13.00 15.57
N GLN A 153 -14.30 -12.32 15.75
CA GLN A 153 -15.60 -12.89 15.45
C GLN A 153 -15.91 -12.66 13.97
N VAL A 154 -16.13 -13.74 13.23
CA VAL A 154 -16.67 -13.65 11.87
C VAL A 154 -18.13 -13.19 11.98
N ILE A 155 -18.39 -11.97 11.53
CA ILE A 155 -19.77 -11.46 11.45
C ILE A 155 -20.34 -11.97 10.11
N ASP A 156 -21.10 -13.07 10.19
CA ASP A 156 -21.70 -13.72 9.02
C ASP A 156 -22.96 -12.99 8.50
N GLN A 157 -23.22 -11.77 8.97
CA GLN A 157 -24.36 -10.95 8.60
C GLN A 157 -23.95 -9.52 8.28
N PRO A 158 -23.82 -9.16 6.98
CA PRO A 158 -23.55 -7.77 6.57
C PRO A 158 -24.58 -6.76 7.12
N ASP A 159 -25.80 -7.19 7.38
CA ASP A 159 -26.88 -6.35 7.93
C ASP A 159 -26.59 -5.76 9.32
N ARG A 160 -25.70 -6.36 10.10
CA ARG A 160 -25.30 -5.81 11.41
C ARG A 160 -24.24 -4.70 11.30
N LEU A 161 -23.38 -4.76 10.29
CA LEU A 161 -22.46 -3.67 9.96
C LEU A 161 -23.25 -2.45 9.46
N ALA A 162 -24.25 -2.70 8.61
CA ALA A 162 -25.12 -1.68 8.05
C ALA A 162 -25.97 -0.93 9.10
N GLN A 163 -26.27 -1.51 10.26
CA GLN A 163 -27.05 -0.84 11.31
C GLN A 163 -26.27 0.24 12.07
N ASN A 164 -24.94 0.24 11.99
CA ASN A 164 -24.06 1.21 12.65
C ASN A 164 -23.41 2.22 11.66
N LEU A 165 -23.63 2.01 10.36
CA LEU A 165 -23.14 2.87 9.30
C LEU A 165 -24.30 3.68 8.70
N SER A 166 -24.07 4.93 8.30
CA SER A 166 -25.06 5.72 7.57
C SER A 166 -25.33 5.12 6.17
N GLU A 167 -26.48 5.44 5.54
CA GLU A 167 -26.83 4.92 4.22
C GLU A 167 -25.74 5.20 3.16
N SER A 168 -25.01 6.30 3.27
CA SER A 168 -23.88 6.63 2.39
C SER A 168 -22.63 5.79 2.61
N GLU A 169 -22.49 5.19 3.80
CA GLU A 169 -21.38 4.30 4.17
C GLU A 169 -21.64 2.85 3.76
N ILE A 170 -22.90 2.50 3.49
CA ILE A 170 -23.31 1.14 3.09
C ILE A 170 -23.14 0.92 1.58
N ASP A 171 -23.26 1.95 0.77
CA ASP A 171 -23.27 1.87 -0.70
C ASP A 171 -21.98 1.27 -1.29
N TRP A 172 -20.84 1.45 -0.63
CA TRP A 172 -19.57 0.87 -1.08
C TRP A 172 -19.38 -0.60 -0.63
N LEU A 173 -20.00 -1.05 0.47
CA LEU A 173 -19.95 -2.46 0.92
C LEU A 173 -20.71 -3.40 -0.05
N THR A 174 -21.71 -2.88 -0.75
CA THR A 174 -22.54 -3.65 -1.69
C THR A 174 -22.04 -3.66 -3.13
N TYR A 175 -20.98 -2.88 -3.43
CA TYR A 175 -20.44 -2.72 -4.79
C TYR A 175 -19.52 -3.87 -5.26
N SER A 176 -19.33 -4.92 -4.47
CA SER A 176 -18.39 -6.01 -4.80
C SER A 176 -18.99 -7.18 -5.63
N GLU A 177 -20.27 -7.16 -5.99
CA GLU A 177 -20.93 -8.28 -6.69
C GLU A 177 -21.60 -7.93 -8.03
N GLY A 178 -21.19 -6.91 -8.72
CA GLY A 178 -21.82 -6.58 -10.00
C GLY A 178 -20.87 -6.00 -11.04
N ASP A 179 -20.70 -6.76 -12.12
CA ASP A 179 -20.15 -6.43 -13.43
C ASP A 179 -18.69 -6.81 -13.73
N GLY A 180 -18.44 -8.13 -13.69
CA GLY A 180 -17.52 -8.76 -14.62
C GLY A 180 -18.22 -8.96 -15.98
N LYS A 181 -18.13 -7.98 -16.90
CA LYS A 181 -18.26 -8.17 -18.35
C LYS A 181 -17.19 -7.39 -19.07
#